data_f396e323d0d4ed820fa67e893aed54cc
#
_entry.id   f396e323d0d4ed820fa67e893aed54cc
#
_cell.length_a   1.000
_cell.length_b   1.000
_cell.length_c   1.000
_cell.angle_alpha   90.00
_cell.angle_beta   90.00
_cell.angle_gamma   90.00
#
_symmetry.space_group_name_H-M   'P 1'
#
loop_
_entity.id
_entity.type
_entity.pdbx_description
1 polymer ?
#
loop_
_entity_poly.entity_id
_entity_poly.type
_entity_poly.pdbx_seq_one_letter_code
_entity_poly.pdbx_strand_id
1 'polypeptide(L)'
;KQIRVFQIGCGKMSKYIMQYVQDLGGKIVGAVDINPELIGKDIGTIMDRESEEITIYSTEKLDTLLKDTKPDIAVITTLSYLNDIEELIRTCITNSVNVITSAEECFYAESSNPTLFKEIDILAKSYGVTVTGCGYQDIFWGNLITTLAASTHKITKIKGSSSYNVEDYGIALAKAHGAGLTVEEFEKEIASADNISEQERKKLIEERKFNASYMWNAASWIAS
;
A
#
# COMPACT_ATOMS: atom_id res chain seq x y z
N LYS A 1 6.70 25.47 3.61
CA LYS A 1 6.34 24.71 4.82
C LYS A 1 6.94 23.32 4.70
N GLN A 2 7.65 22.84 5.71
CA GLN A 2 8.15 21.47 5.76
C GLN A 2 6.97 20.50 5.94
N ILE A 3 6.90 19.44 5.12
CA ILE A 3 5.85 18.44 5.20
C ILE A 3 6.12 17.52 6.40
N ARG A 4 5.11 17.31 7.23
CA ARG A 4 5.14 16.48 8.44
C ARG A 4 4.54 15.11 8.09
N VAL A 5 5.31 14.05 8.22
CA VAL A 5 4.96 12.70 7.80
C VAL A 5 4.83 11.78 9.01
N PHE A 6 3.78 10.98 9.04
CA PHE A 6 3.59 9.94 10.05
C PHE A 6 3.78 8.56 9.39
N GLN A 7 4.66 7.73 9.94
CA GLN A 7 4.94 6.40 9.41
C GLN A 7 4.05 5.34 10.08
N ILE A 8 3.35 4.53 9.28
CA ILE A 8 2.55 3.41 9.74
C ILE A 8 3.10 2.12 9.11
N GLY A 9 3.63 1.25 9.95
CA GLY A 9 4.43 0.09 9.53
C GLY A 9 5.92 0.46 9.38
N CYS A 10 6.75 -0.12 10.24
CA CYS A 10 8.18 0.14 10.33
C CYS A 10 9.02 -1.06 9.90
N GLY A 11 8.49 -1.87 8.98
CA GLY A 11 9.17 -3.02 8.41
C GLY A 11 10.31 -2.63 7.45
N LYS A 12 10.89 -3.63 6.79
CA LYS A 12 12.08 -3.48 5.93
C LYS A 12 11.97 -2.37 4.87
N MET A 13 10.79 -2.23 4.25
CA MET A 13 10.59 -1.23 3.19
C MET A 13 10.42 0.19 3.73
N SER A 14 9.90 0.36 4.95
CA SER A 14 9.72 1.68 5.56
C SER A 14 11.03 2.44 5.74
N LYS A 15 12.14 1.72 5.94
CA LYS A 15 13.48 2.29 6.00
C LYS A 15 13.76 3.21 4.81
N TYR A 16 13.60 2.69 3.62
CA TYR A 16 13.91 3.43 2.38
C TYR A 16 12.93 4.58 2.18
N ILE A 17 11.67 4.40 2.54
CA ILE A 17 10.65 5.44 2.42
C ILE A 17 10.92 6.58 3.40
N MET A 18 11.23 6.29 4.66
CA MET A 18 11.57 7.32 5.65
C MET A 18 12.84 8.07 5.27
N GLN A 19 13.88 7.36 4.80
CA GLN A 19 15.09 7.99 4.27
C GLN A 19 14.76 8.94 3.12
N TYR A 20 13.97 8.49 2.14
CA TYR A 20 13.57 9.28 1.00
C TYR A 20 12.76 10.54 1.40
N VAL A 21 11.84 10.40 2.36
CA VAL A 21 11.08 11.53 2.91
C VAL A 21 12.02 12.59 3.49
N GLN A 22 13.02 12.18 4.26
CA GLN A 22 13.99 13.10 4.86
C GLN A 22 14.91 13.73 3.83
N ASP A 23 15.40 12.94 2.86
CA ASP A 23 16.28 13.41 1.80
C ASP A 23 15.61 14.47 0.90
N LEU A 24 14.27 14.42 0.80
CA LEU A 24 13.45 15.44 0.14
C LEU A 24 12.99 16.58 1.06
N GLY A 25 13.52 16.66 2.29
CA GLY A 25 13.25 17.74 3.23
C GLY A 25 11.94 17.59 4.02
N GLY A 26 11.27 16.44 3.96
CA GLY A 26 10.17 16.09 4.84
C GLY A 26 10.65 15.83 6.27
N LYS A 27 9.73 15.83 7.22
CA LYS A 27 10.00 15.50 8.63
C LYS A 27 9.11 14.37 9.09
N ILE A 28 9.69 13.25 9.54
CA ILE A 28 8.94 12.22 10.25
C ILE A 28 8.58 12.77 11.63
N VAL A 29 7.33 12.66 12.04
CA VAL A 29 6.83 13.23 13.31
C VAL A 29 6.23 12.19 14.25
N GLY A 30 6.17 10.94 13.82
CA GLY A 30 5.71 9.82 14.62
C GLY A 30 5.72 8.54 13.81
N ALA A 31 5.71 7.40 14.49
CA ALA A 31 5.72 6.09 13.87
C ALA A 31 4.98 5.06 14.73
N VAL A 32 4.29 4.12 14.08
CA VAL A 32 3.65 2.98 14.73
C VAL A 32 3.90 1.67 13.98
N ASP A 33 3.91 0.57 14.73
CA ASP A 33 3.98 -0.79 14.18
C ASP A 33 3.19 -1.76 15.08
N ILE A 34 2.87 -2.94 14.56
CA ILE A 34 2.28 -4.05 15.32
C ILE A 34 3.35 -5.01 15.87
N ASN A 35 4.55 -4.98 15.29
CA ASN A 35 5.62 -5.90 15.68
C ASN A 35 6.24 -5.49 17.03
N PRO A 36 6.11 -6.33 18.08
CA PRO A 36 6.65 -6.03 19.40
C PRO A 36 8.16 -5.83 19.42
N GLU A 37 8.89 -6.42 18.44
CA GLU A 37 10.33 -6.23 18.33
C GLU A 37 10.75 -4.85 17.85
N LEU A 38 9.84 -4.12 17.21
CA LEU A 38 10.08 -2.75 16.71
C LEU A 38 9.56 -1.69 17.68
N ILE A 39 8.52 -2.02 18.44
CA ILE A 39 7.93 -1.10 19.41
C ILE A 39 8.97 -0.71 20.48
N GLY A 40 9.10 0.59 20.75
CA GLY A 40 10.06 1.16 21.68
C GLY A 40 11.42 1.50 21.05
N LYS A 41 11.70 1.08 19.81
CA LYS A 41 12.91 1.49 19.09
C LYS A 41 12.75 2.88 18.50
N ASP A 42 13.87 3.56 18.31
CA ASP A 42 13.95 4.81 17.55
C ASP A 42 13.92 4.54 16.04
N ILE A 43 13.24 5.39 15.27
CA ILE A 43 13.19 5.23 13.80
C ILE A 43 14.56 5.34 13.14
N GLY A 44 15.50 6.10 13.72
CA GLY A 44 16.88 6.16 13.24
C GLY A 44 17.54 4.79 13.20
N THR A 45 17.24 3.92 14.19
CA THR A 45 17.72 2.52 14.18
C THR A 45 17.18 1.74 12.97
N ILE A 46 15.93 1.98 12.56
CA ILE A 46 15.34 1.33 11.38
C ILE A 46 15.99 1.83 10.10
N MET A 47 16.35 3.10 10.05
CA MET A 47 16.97 3.74 8.90
C MET A 47 18.48 3.52 8.79
N ASP A 48 19.12 2.85 9.77
CA ASP A 48 20.57 2.80 9.94
C ASP A 48 21.21 4.21 9.96
N ARG A 49 20.57 5.13 10.69
CA ARG A 49 21.01 6.52 10.92
C ARG A 49 21.13 6.80 12.41
N GLU A 50 21.60 7.98 12.75
CA GLU A 50 21.59 8.47 14.14
C GLU A 50 20.16 8.55 14.69
N SER A 51 20.03 8.63 16.02
CA SER A 51 18.72 8.75 16.65
C SER A 51 17.97 9.99 16.17
N GLU A 52 16.72 9.80 15.82
CA GLU A 52 15.78 10.84 15.38
C GLU A 52 14.90 11.34 16.56
N GLU A 53 15.09 10.75 17.75
CA GLU A 53 14.27 11.02 18.95
C GLU A 53 12.77 10.71 18.71
N ILE A 54 12.47 9.81 17.79
CA ILE A 54 11.11 9.38 17.43
C ILE A 54 10.96 7.90 17.74
N THR A 55 10.23 7.60 18.80
CA THR A 55 9.93 6.23 19.21
C THR A 55 8.81 5.63 18.38
N ILE A 56 8.98 4.36 17.98
CA ILE A 56 7.93 3.55 17.36
C ILE A 56 6.97 3.06 18.45
N TYR A 57 5.70 3.37 18.32
CA TYR A 57 4.64 2.94 19.23
C TYR A 57 3.79 1.82 18.66
N SER A 58 2.97 1.18 19.49
CA SER A 58 1.93 0.26 19.03
C SER A 58 0.88 1.00 18.20
N THR A 59 0.36 0.34 17.15
CA THR A 59 -0.77 0.85 16.33
C THR A 59 -2.00 1.21 17.16
N GLU A 60 -2.19 0.62 18.33
CA GLU A 60 -3.26 0.99 19.27
C GLU A 60 -3.22 2.48 19.70
N LYS A 61 -2.05 3.09 19.62
CA LYS A 61 -1.87 4.52 19.93
C LYS A 61 -2.03 5.44 18.73
N LEU A 62 -2.35 4.90 17.54
CA LEU A 62 -2.37 5.67 16.29
C LEU A 62 -3.23 6.93 16.40
N ASP A 63 -4.48 6.78 16.82
CA ASP A 63 -5.44 7.90 16.92
C ASP A 63 -4.91 9.03 17.84
N THR A 64 -4.39 8.67 19.00
CA THR A 64 -3.82 9.63 19.95
C THR A 64 -2.60 10.35 19.38
N LEU A 65 -1.69 9.58 18.76
CA LEU A 65 -0.46 10.13 18.19
C LEU A 65 -0.73 11.06 17.00
N LEU A 66 -1.73 10.76 16.16
CA LEU A 66 -2.14 11.64 15.07
C LEU A 66 -2.67 12.98 15.59
N LYS A 67 -3.46 12.96 16.67
CA LYS A 67 -3.96 14.18 17.33
C LYS A 67 -2.84 15.04 17.94
N ASP A 68 -1.86 14.39 18.54
CA ASP A 68 -0.74 15.08 19.20
C ASP A 68 0.27 15.62 18.18
N THR A 69 0.62 14.81 17.19
CA THR A 69 1.67 15.17 16.21
C THR A 69 1.16 15.99 15.04
N LYS A 70 -0.13 15.92 14.70
CA LYS A 70 -0.78 16.66 13.60
C LYS A 70 0.04 16.60 12.31
N PRO A 71 0.25 15.42 11.73
CA PRO A 71 0.98 15.28 10.47
C PRO A 71 0.17 15.83 9.30
N ASP A 72 0.86 16.25 8.25
CA ASP A 72 0.21 16.62 6.99
C ASP A 72 -0.23 15.37 6.20
N ILE A 73 0.52 14.25 6.36
CA ILE A 73 0.31 13.00 5.63
C ILE A 73 0.78 11.80 6.44
N ALA A 74 0.06 10.69 6.34
CA ALA A 74 0.47 9.37 6.81
C ALA A 74 0.93 8.51 5.63
N VAL A 75 2.00 7.75 5.83
CA VAL A 75 2.51 6.76 4.87
C VAL A 75 2.31 5.38 5.47
N ILE A 76 1.47 4.54 4.82
CA ILE A 76 1.14 3.19 5.27
C ILE A 76 1.93 2.18 4.42
N THR A 77 2.77 1.38 5.08
CA THR A 77 3.64 0.37 4.45
C THR A 77 3.52 -0.97 5.17
N THR A 78 2.32 -1.51 5.24
CA THR A 78 2.01 -2.73 6.02
C THR A 78 1.61 -3.91 5.16
N LEU A 79 0.41 -3.90 4.60
CA LEU A 79 -0.23 -5.01 3.90
C LEU A 79 -0.68 -4.57 2.51
N SER A 80 -1.07 -5.54 1.66
CA SER A 80 -1.30 -5.34 0.23
C SER A 80 -2.76 -5.05 -0.14
N TYR A 81 -3.71 -5.44 0.70
CA TYR A 81 -5.14 -5.31 0.40
C TYR A 81 -5.81 -4.19 1.18
N LEU A 82 -6.77 -3.54 0.52
CA LEU A 82 -7.52 -2.42 1.09
C LEU A 82 -8.30 -2.81 2.35
N ASN A 83 -8.89 -4.01 2.36
CA ASN A 83 -9.59 -4.53 3.54
C ASN A 83 -8.68 -4.61 4.78
N ASP A 84 -7.42 -4.98 4.58
CA ASP A 84 -6.47 -5.20 5.68
C ASP A 84 -5.99 -3.91 6.33
N ILE A 85 -6.05 -2.81 5.59
CA ILE A 85 -5.59 -1.49 6.05
C ILE A 85 -6.72 -0.48 6.21
N GLU A 86 -7.98 -0.92 6.06
CA GLU A 86 -9.17 -0.06 6.12
C GLU A 86 -9.19 0.79 7.39
N GLU A 87 -9.02 0.17 8.56
CA GLU A 87 -9.05 0.84 9.86
C GLU A 87 -7.95 1.89 10.01
N LEU A 88 -6.75 1.61 9.48
CA LEU A 88 -5.65 2.58 9.49
C LEU A 88 -5.99 3.81 8.65
N ILE A 89 -6.55 3.58 7.44
CA ILE A 89 -6.97 4.65 6.54
C ILE A 89 -8.08 5.48 7.19
N ARG A 90 -9.13 4.83 7.73
CA ARG A 90 -10.24 5.53 8.39
C ARG A 90 -9.77 6.37 9.57
N THR A 91 -8.85 5.83 10.38
CA THR A 91 -8.25 6.57 11.51
C THR A 91 -7.49 7.81 11.04
N CYS A 92 -6.72 7.71 9.96
CA CYS A 92 -6.05 8.87 9.37
C CYS A 92 -7.04 9.92 8.86
N ILE A 93 -8.04 9.50 8.08
CA ILE A 93 -9.06 10.39 7.52
C ILE A 93 -9.79 11.17 8.62
N THR A 94 -10.27 10.47 9.67
CA THR A 94 -11.03 11.09 10.75
C THR A 94 -10.19 12.06 11.59
N ASN A 95 -8.86 11.96 11.50
CA ASN A 95 -7.92 12.94 12.06
C ASN A 95 -7.50 14.02 11.04
N SER A 96 -8.15 14.11 9.88
CA SER A 96 -7.85 15.07 8.80
C SER A 96 -6.42 14.94 8.26
N VAL A 97 -5.90 13.72 8.18
CA VAL A 97 -4.56 13.39 7.69
C VAL A 97 -4.67 12.74 6.30
N ASN A 98 -3.94 13.28 5.33
CA ASN A 98 -3.81 12.65 4.01
C ASN A 98 -3.11 11.30 4.12
N VAL A 99 -3.37 10.39 3.19
CA VAL A 99 -2.80 9.03 3.20
C VAL A 99 -2.15 8.70 1.87
N ILE A 100 -0.92 8.19 1.95
CA ILE A 100 -0.27 7.44 0.86
C ILE A 100 -0.02 6.02 1.38
N THR A 101 -0.35 5.02 0.57
CA THR A 101 -0.09 3.62 0.92
C THR A 101 0.60 2.87 -0.20
N SER A 102 1.50 1.95 0.19
CA SER A 102 2.13 1.00 -0.73
C SER A 102 1.31 -0.28 -0.94
N ALA A 103 0.10 -0.35 -0.38
CA ALA A 103 -0.80 -1.47 -0.63
C ALA A 103 -1.16 -1.53 -2.13
N GLU A 104 -0.81 -2.63 -2.78
CA GLU A 104 -0.92 -2.77 -4.24
C GLU A 104 -2.37 -2.60 -4.73
N GLU A 105 -3.35 -3.12 -3.98
CA GLU A 105 -4.77 -2.95 -4.33
C GLU A 105 -5.18 -1.48 -4.38
N CYS A 106 -4.61 -0.64 -3.52
CA CYS A 106 -4.99 0.77 -3.40
C CYS A 106 -4.59 1.62 -4.60
N PHE A 107 -3.77 1.11 -5.51
CA PHE A 107 -3.45 1.81 -6.75
C PHE A 107 -4.69 1.99 -7.65
N TYR A 108 -5.54 0.97 -7.74
CA TYR A 108 -6.81 1.03 -8.48
C TYR A 108 -7.87 0.13 -7.83
N ALA A 109 -8.17 0.40 -6.56
CA ALA A 109 -9.07 -0.42 -5.74
C ALA A 109 -10.51 -0.47 -6.28
N GLU A 110 -10.91 0.49 -7.11
CA GLU A 110 -12.22 0.49 -7.75
C GLU A 110 -12.47 -0.78 -8.59
N SER A 111 -11.42 -1.41 -9.13
CA SER A 111 -11.54 -2.62 -9.96
C SER A 111 -11.74 -3.91 -9.16
N SER A 112 -11.30 -3.96 -7.91
CA SER A 112 -11.32 -5.16 -7.07
C SER A 112 -12.24 -5.04 -5.85
N ASN A 113 -12.39 -3.82 -5.31
CA ASN A 113 -13.17 -3.55 -4.10
C ASN A 113 -13.96 -2.22 -4.21
N PRO A 114 -14.88 -2.10 -5.21
CA PRO A 114 -15.56 -0.84 -5.53
C PRO A 114 -16.39 -0.29 -4.37
N THR A 115 -16.95 -1.17 -3.55
CA THR A 115 -17.79 -0.75 -2.41
C THR A 115 -16.97 -0.04 -1.35
N LEU A 116 -15.88 -0.66 -0.89
CA LEU A 116 -15.00 -0.07 0.11
C LEU A 116 -14.27 1.16 -0.45
N PHE A 117 -13.81 1.10 -1.71
CA PHE A 117 -13.24 2.26 -2.39
C PHE A 117 -14.18 3.47 -2.32
N LYS A 118 -15.46 3.28 -2.67
CA LYS A 118 -16.46 4.35 -2.63
C LYS A 118 -16.72 4.88 -1.22
N GLU A 119 -16.76 4.00 -0.22
CA GLU A 119 -16.93 4.40 1.18
C GLU A 119 -15.76 5.27 1.66
N ILE A 120 -14.52 4.87 1.34
CA ILE A 120 -13.32 5.62 1.69
C ILE A 120 -13.28 6.96 0.94
N ASP A 121 -13.63 6.99 -0.35
CA ASP A 121 -13.67 8.21 -1.16
C ASP A 121 -14.68 9.23 -0.58
N ILE A 122 -15.88 8.78 -0.22
CA ILE A 122 -16.89 9.63 0.42
C ILE A 122 -16.37 10.17 1.75
N LEU A 123 -15.78 9.29 2.58
CA LEU A 123 -15.25 9.70 3.87
C LEU A 123 -14.10 10.70 3.71
N ALA A 124 -13.13 10.43 2.84
CA ALA A 124 -12.01 11.32 2.57
C ALA A 124 -12.48 12.71 2.09
N LYS A 125 -13.44 12.76 1.18
CA LYS A 125 -14.05 14.00 0.71
C LYS A 125 -14.74 14.77 1.85
N SER A 126 -15.40 14.09 2.76
CA SER A 126 -16.09 14.74 3.89
C SER A 126 -15.13 15.38 4.88
N TYR A 127 -13.90 14.88 4.98
CA TYR A 127 -12.83 15.43 5.83
C TYR A 127 -11.85 16.33 5.06
N GLY A 128 -12.01 16.48 3.73
CA GLY A 128 -11.16 17.32 2.90
C GLY A 128 -9.72 16.78 2.76
N VAL A 129 -9.54 15.46 2.79
CA VAL A 129 -8.25 14.79 2.66
C VAL A 129 -8.18 13.91 1.42
N THR A 130 -6.96 13.54 1.04
CA THR A 130 -6.67 12.66 -0.10
C THR A 130 -6.16 11.32 0.41
N VAL A 131 -6.64 10.23 -0.18
CA VAL A 131 -6.11 8.87 -0.01
C VAL A 131 -5.66 8.36 -1.37
N THR A 132 -4.42 7.87 -1.46
CA THR A 132 -3.88 7.33 -2.72
C THR A 132 -3.01 6.11 -2.49
N GLY A 133 -3.10 5.13 -3.37
CA GLY A 133 -2.11 4.08 -3.51
C GLY A 133 -0.89 4.57 -4.28
N CYS A 134 0.24 4.01 -4.00
CA CYS A 134 1.47 4.21 -4.74
C CYS A 134 2.34 2.96 -4.64
N GLY A 135 3.21 2.77 -5.61
CA GLY A 135 4.15 1.67 -5.61
C GLY A 135 5.00 1.71 -6.87
N TYR A 136 6.19 1.10 -6.83
CA TYR A 136 7.06 1.09 -7.98
C TYR A 136 6.41 0.41 -9.21
N GLN A 137 5.84 -0.77 -9.01
CA GLN A 137 5.23 -1.53 -10.10
C GLN A 137 4.07 -0.75 -10.73
N ASP A 138 3.19 -0.24 -9.91
CA ASP A 138 1.98 0.42 -10.34
C ASP A 138 2.30 1.74 -11.05
N ILE A 139 3.14 2.57 -10.47
CA ILE A 139 3.55 3.84 -11.07
C ILE A 139 4.38 3.60 -12.34
N PHE A 140 5.30 2.63 -12.35
CA PHE A 140 6.09 2.31 -13.52
C PHE A 140 5.21 1.77 -14.67
N TRP A 141 4.42 0.74 -14.42
CA TRP A 141 3.52 0.16 -15.42
C TRP A 141 2.40 1.13 -15.79
N GLY A 142 1.76 1.75 -14.81
CA GLY A 142 0.68 2.70 -15.03
C GLY A 142 1.10 3.96 -15.77
N ASN A 143 2.15 4.64 -15.34
CA ASN A 143 2.56 5.91 -15.95
C ASN A 143 3.45 5.71 -17.18
N LEU A 144 4.54 4.93 -17.09
CA LEU A 144 5.49 4.80 -18.19
C LEU A 144 4.86 4.06 -19.38
N ILE A 145 4.22 2.94 -19.12
CA ILE A 145 3.63 2.12 -20.19
C ILE A 145 2.47 2.85 -20.86
N THR A 146 1.60 3.51 -20.12
CA THR A 146 0.50 4.28 -20.72
C THR A 146 1.01 5.48 -21.51
N THR A 147 2.05 6.18 -21.04
CA THR A 147 2.68 7.28 -21.76
C THR A 147 3.29 6.81 -23.09
N LEU A 148 4.00 5.67 -23.07
CA LEU A 148 4.56 5.07 -24.29
C LEU A 148 3.46 4.58 -25.22
N ALA A 149 2.43 3.96 -24.67
CA ALA A 149 1.28 3.46 -25.43
C ALA A 149 0.54 4.60 -26.15
N ALA A 150 0.40 5.75 -25.53
CA ALA A 150 -0.22 6.93 -26.14
C ALA A 150 0.49 7.44 -27.40
N SER A 151 1.76 7.08 -27.61
CA SER A 151 2.49 7.39 -28.84
C SER A 151 2.15 6.49 -30.04
N THR A 152 1.35 5.44 -29.85
CA THR A 152 1.02 4.48 -30.88
C THR A 152 -0.35 4.78 -31.52
N HIS A 153 -0.50 4.40 -32.81
CA HIS A 153 -1.76 4.65 -33.52
C HIS A 153 -2.89 3.72 -33.06
N LYS A 154 -2.57 2.45 -32.77
CA LYS A 154 -3.54 1.44 -32.32
C LYS A 154 -2.85 0.40 -31.47
N ILE A 155 -3.42 0.15 -30.29
CA ILE A 155 -2.98 -0.91 -29.39
C ILE A 155 -4.06 -1.98 -29.36
N THR A 156 -3.65 -3.22 -29.52
CA THR A 156 -4.55 -4.39 -29.42
C THR A 156 -4.27 -5.21 -28.18
N LYS A 157 -3.06 -5.10 -27.62
CA LYS A 157 -2.65 -5.85 -26.42
C LYS A 157 -1.38 -5.26 -25.82
N ILE A 158 -1.36 -5.16 -24.50
CA ILE A 158 -0.16 -4.91 -23.71
C ILE A 158 0.13 -6.18 -22.92
N LYS A 159 1.37 -6.66 -22.99
CA LYS A 159 1.87 -7.75 -22.13
C LYS A 159 3.07 -7.25 -21.35
N GLY A 160 3.05 -7.49 -20.04
CA GLY A 160 4.17 -7.19 -19.17
C GLY A 160 4.48 -8.36 -18.26
N SER A 161 5.72 -8.45 -17.84
CA SER A 161 6.17 -9.37 -16.81
C SER A 161 7.27 -8.72 -16.01
N SER A 162 7.34 -9.04 -14.73
CA SER A 162 8.43 -8.63 -13.84
C SER A 162 8.97 -9.85 -13.11
N SER A 163 10.25 -9.81 -12.79
CA SER A 163 10.91 -10.84 -11.99
C SER A 163 11.83 -10.14 -10.98
N TYR A 164 11.76 -10.55 -9.74
CA TYR A 164 12.57 -10.00 -8.67
C TYR A 164 12.82 -11.04 -7.56
N ASN A 165 13.86 -10.82 -6.77
CA ASN A 165 14.16 -11.68 -5.64
C ASN A 165 13.31 -11.26 -4.42
N VAL A 166 12.32 -12.07 -4.07
CA VAL A 166 11.42 -11.79 -2.93
C VAL A 166 12.11 -11.78 -1.56
N GLU A 167 13.30 -12.41 -1.43
CA GLU A 167 14.09 -12.42 -0.20
C GLU A 167 14.54 -11.01 0.21
N ASP A 168 14.72 -10.14 -0.76
CA ASP A 168 15.13 -8.75 -0.51
C ASP A 168 14.04 -7.92 0.19
N TYR A 169 12.78 -8.36 0.13
CA TYR A 169 11.63 -7.66 0.69
C TYR A 169 11.15 -8.21 2.03
N GLY A 170 11.66 -9.38 2.46
CA GLY A 170 11.34 -10.01 3.74
C GLY A 170 10.32 -11.15 3.66
N ILE A 171 10.24 -11.92 4.75
CA ILE A 171 9.49 -13.20 4.80
C ILE A 171 7.98 -13.00 4.54
N ALA A 172 7.38 -11.94 5.03
CA ALA A 172 5.95 -11.68 4.87
C ALA A 172 5.57 -11.57 3.38
N LEU A 173 6.33 -10.79 2.61
CA LEU A 173 6.11 -10.64 1.18
C LEU A 173 6.44 -11.93 0.43
N ALA A 174 7.52 -12.62 0.78
CA ALA A 174 7.89 -13.89 0.16
C ALA A 174 6.76 -14.93 0.29
N LYS A 175 6.19 -15.09 1.48
CA LYS A 175 5.04 -15.98 1.73
C LYS A 175 3.81 -15.54 0.95
N ALA A 176 3.49 -14.26 0.93
CA ALA A 176 2.36 -13.71 0.19
C ALA A 176 2.49 -13.92 -1.33
N HIS A 177 3.70 -14.09 -1.85
CA HIS A 177 3.99 -14.45 -3.24
C HIS A 177 4.15 -15.96 -3.47
N GLY A 178 3.81 -16.77 -2.48
CA GLY A 178 3.81 -18.23 -2.60
C GLY A 178 5.17 -18.91 -2.38
N ALA A 179 6.15 -18.22 -1.80
CA ALA A 179 7.42 -18.84 -1.48
C ALA A 179 7.25 -19.99 -0.49
N GLY A 180 7.70 -21.18 -0.86
CA GLY A 180 7.58 -22.41 -0.07
C GLY A 180 6.32 -23.23 -0.34
N LEU A 181 5.41 -22.77 -1.19
CA LEU A 181 4.24 -23.53 -1.64
C LEU A 181 4.62 -24.55 -2.73
N THR A 182 3.90 -25.65 -2.79
CA THR A 182 3.88 -26.52 -3.96
C THR A 182 3.15 -25.83 -5.11
N VAL A 183 3.29 -26.35 -6.34
CA VAL A 183 2.58 -25.81 -7.51
C VAL A 183 1.07 -25.83 -7.30
N GLU A 184 0.54 -26.92 -6.73
CA GLU A 184 -0.89 -27.08 -6.48
C GLU A 184 -1.42 -26.07 -5.42
N GLU A 185 -0.65 -25.86 -4.36
CA GLU A 185 -0.97 -24.86 -3.35
C GLU A 185 -0.89 -23.44 -3.94
N PHE A 186 0.13 -23.15 -4.75
CA PHE A 186 0.27 -21.86 -5.42
C PHE A 186 -0.91 -21.54 -6.33
N GLU A 187 -1.33 -22.51 -7.18
CA GLU A 187 -2.49 -22.35 -8.08
C GLU A 187 -3.79 -22.10 -7.28
N LYS A 188 -3.92 -22.72 -6.13
CA LYS A 188 -5.10 -22.58 -5.27
C LYS A 188 -5.10 -21.29 -4.46
N GLU A 189 -3.97 -20.90 -3.88
CA GLU A 189 -3.89 -19.82 -2.88
C GLU A 189 -3.49 -18.48 -3.49
N ILE A 190 -2.62 -18.49 -4.52
CA ILE A 190 -2.07 -17.28 -5.12
C ILE A 190 -2.69 -16.98 -6.47
N ALA A 191 -2.72 -17.97 -7.39
CA ALA A 191 -3.18 -17.78 -8.75
C ALA A 191 -4.70 -17.99 -8.93
N SER A 192 -5.42 -18.32 -7.89
CA SER A 192 -6.87 -18.62 -7.98
C SER A 192 -7.67 -17.47 -8.55
N ALA A 193 -7.35 -16.24 -8.20
CA ALA A 193 -8.03 -15.04 -8.69
C ALA A 193 -7.97 -14.88 -10.22
N ASP A 194 -6.91 -15.39 -10.84
CA ASP A 194 -6.71 -15.32 -12.30
C ASP A 194 -7.46 -16.43 -13.05
N ASN A 195 -7.84 -17.51 -12.37
CA ASN A 195 -8.40 -18.74 -12.94
C ASN A 195 -9.91 -18.92 -12.73
N ILE A 196 -10.60 -17.98 -12.09
CA ILE A 196 -12.05 -18.04 -11.86
C ILE A 196 -12.85 -17.43 -13.01
N SER A 197 -14.12 -17.84 -13.12
CA SER A 197 -15.05 -17.27 -14.10
C SER A 197 -15.37 -15.80 -13.79
N GLU A 198 -15.81 -15.06 -14.81
CA GLU A 198 -16.25 -13.66 -14.62
C GLU A 198 -17.43 -13.54 -13.65
N GLN A 199 -18.34 -14.51 -13.65
CA GLN A 199 -19.50 -14.52 -12.76
C GLN A 199 -19.06 -14.73 -11.30
N GLU A 200 -18.16 -15.65 -11.06
CA GLU A 200 -17.60 -15.91 -9.73
C GLU A 200 -16.78 -14.72 -9.24
N ARG A 201 -15.99 -14.10 -10.09
CA ARG A 201 -15.26 -12.88 -9.76
C ARG A 201 -16.20 -11.76 -9.33
N LYS A 202 -17.26 -11.48 -10.08
CA LYS A 202 -18.26 -10.47 -9.72
C LYS A 202 -18.87 -10.75 -8.34
N LYS A 203 -19.22 -12.01 -8.08
CA LYS A 203 -19.75 -12.42 -6.77
C LYS A 203 -18.74 -12.14 -5.64
N LEU A 204 -17.48 -12.53 -5.81
CA LEU A 204 -16.44 -12.29 -4.80
C LEU A 204 -16.19 -10.80 -4.56
N ILE A 205 -16.26 -9.98 -5.62
CA ILE A 205 -16.15 -8.52 -5.51
C ILE A 205 -17.33 -7.95 -4.69
N GLU A 206 -18.55 -8.36 -4.99
CA GLU A 206 -19.76 -7.95 -4.25
C GLU A 206 -19.70 -8.35 -2.77
N GLU A 207 -19.16 -9.54 -2.49
CA GLU A 207 -18.96 -10.05 -1.14
C GLU A 207 -17.74 -9.50 -0.41
N ARG A 208 -16.92 -8.63 -1.05
CA ARG A 208 -15.63 -8.10 -0.54
C ARG A 208 -14.62 -9.22 -0.22
N LYS A 209 -14.64 -10.30 -0.99
CA LYS A 209 -13.76 -11.48 -0.81
C LYS A 209 -12.81 -11.70 -1.98
N PHE A 210 -12.80 -10.81 -2.95
CA PHE A 210 -11.93 -10.91 -4.10
C PHE A 210 -10.52 -10.45 -3.73
N ASN A 211 -9.61 -11.38 -3.58
CA ASN A 211 -8.18 -11.10 -3.44
C ASN A 211 -7.55 -11.14 -4.83
N ALA A 212 -7.40 -9.97 -5.42
CA ALA A 212 -6.79 -9.83 -6.74
C ALA A 212 -5.32 -10.24 -6.71
N SER A 213 -4.79 -10.76 -7.82
CA SER A 213 -3.34 -10.90 -7.98
C SER A 213 -2.67 -9.52 -7.92
N TYR A 214 -1.40 -9.48 -7.49
CA TYR A 214 -0.67 -8.23 -7.27
C TYR A 214 -0.59 -7.29 -8.48
N MET A 215 -0.73 -7.82 -9.70
CA MET A 215 -0.74 -7.01 -10.93
C MET A 215 -2.14 -6.70 -11.45
N TRP A 216 -3.19 -7.22 -10.82
CA TRP A 216 -4.56 -7.05 -11.28
C TRP A 216 -4.97 -5.57 -11.38
N ASN A 217 -4.73 -4.82 -10.31
CA ASN A 217 -5.15 -3.42 -10.23
C ASN A 217 -4.39 -2.56 -11.24
N ALA A 218 -3.07 -2.80 -11.40
CA ALA A 218 -2.27 -2.12 -12.42
C ALA A 218 -2.73 -2.48 -13.84
N ALA A 219 -2.98 -3.75 -14.12
CA ALA A 219 -3.48 -4.19 -15.43
C ALA A 219 -4.88 -3.62 -15.72
N SER A 220 -5.76 -3.60 -14.74
CA SER A 220 -7.12 -3.05 -14.87
C SER A 220 -7.08 -1.54 -15.15
N TRP A 221 -6.20 -0.80 -14.47
CA TRP A 221 -6.02 0.63 -14.69
C TRP A 221 -5.45 0.93 -16.09
N ILE A 222 -4.45 0.16 -16.55
CA ILE A 222 -3.89 0.33 -17.90
C ILE A 222 -4.92 0.05 -18.99
N ALA A 223 -5.89 -0.83 -18.72
CA ALA A 223 -6.92 -1.22 -19.68
C ALA A 223 -8.14 -0.30 -19.70
N SER A 224 -8.34 0.54 -18.66
CA SER A 224 -9.45 1.51 -18.56
C SER A 224 -9.19 2.77 -19.38
#